data_1e9301f9189563ea08c504188883a2c2
#
_entry.id   1e9301f9189563ea08c504188883a2c2
#
_cell.length_a   1.000
_cell.length_b   1.000
_cell.length_c   1.000
_cell.angle_alpha   90.00
_cell.angle_beta   90.00
_cell.angle_gamma   90.00
#
_symmetry.space_group_name_H-M   'P 1'
#
loop_
_entity.id
_entity.type
_entity.pdbx_description
1 polymer ?
#
loop_
_entity_poly.entity_id
_entity_poly.type
_entity_poly.pdbx_seq_one_letter_code
_entity_poly.pdbx_strand_id
1 'polypeptide(L)'
;YTEERITERIQGRNPRKRQMQTTRKGVSLIIDIQNSIQAQESKGYEHWAKINNLKEAAKTLNYLSENNLLQYADLEKKVEDIYSSYARTGEELKSVEARLREVQPLIKNITNYQKLKPVYDAYMKAKDKSAFRAKHEAELVIFEAAKSTLLAMQGDQKLPSLKSLQAEQQHLLEDQQRLYDERAKLKKEARVIDTMKANVDDFLSPTAAQDRDKK
;
A
#
# COMPACT_ATOMS: atom_id res chain seq x y z
N TYR A 1 2.11 -13.45 7.35
CA TYR A 1 1.67 -12.81 6.10
C TYR A 1 2.74 -11.80 5.71
N THR A 2 3.64 -12.23 4.86
CA THR A 2 4.75 -11.42 4.34
C THR A 2 4.27 -10.63 3.13
N GLU A 3 4.97 -9.53 2.83
CA GLU A 3 4.75 -8.73 1.60
C GLU A 3 4.87 -9.59 0.33
N GLU A 4 5.69 -10.65 0.37
CA GLU A 4 5.83 -11.65 -0.68
C GLU A 4 4.50 -12.31 -1.07
N ARG A 5 3.65 -12.72 -0.10
CA ARG A 5 2.35 -13.33 -0.38
C ARG A 5 1.35 -12.36 -1.03
N ILE A 6 1.43 -11.09 -0.67
CA ILE A 6 0.61 -10.03 -1.28
C ILE A 6 1.07 -9.83 -2.74
N THR A 7 2.38 -9.78 -2.95
CA THR A 7 3.00 -9.62 -4.28
C THR A 7 2.72 -10.82 -5.19
N GLU A 8 2.79 -12.05 -4.68
CA GLU A 8 2.47 -13.28 -5.43
C GLU A 8 1.01 -13.31 -5.89
N ARG A 9 0.07 -12.82 -5.06
CA ARG A 9 -1.35 -12.74 -5.42
C ARG A 9 -1.64 -11.67 -6.47
N ILE A 10 -1.02 -10.50 -6.35
CA ILE A 10 -1.10 -9.41 -7.35
C ILE A 10 -0.54 -9.88 -8.70
N GLN A 11 0.50 -10.72 -8.70
CA GLN A 11 1.11 -11.29 -9.92
C GLN A 11 0.34 -12.49 -10.49
N GLY A 12 -0.80 -12.85 -9.92
CA GLY A 12 -1.60 -14.01 -10.37
C GLY A 12 -0.95 -15.37 -10.07
N ARG A 13 0.16 -15.40 -9.34
CA ARG A 13 0.83 -16.63 -8.91
C ARG A 13 0.22 -17.14 -7.61
N ASN A 14 -1.00 -17.68 -7.66
CA ASN A 14 -1.61 -18.33 -6.51
C ASN A 14 -1.37 -19.85 -6.58
N PRO A 15 -0.51 -20.45 -5.72
CA PRO A 15 -0.26 -21.87 -5.72
C PRO A 15 -1.48 -22.73 -5.28
N ARG A 16 -2.58 -22.10 -4.85
CA ARG A 16 -3.81 -22.79 -4.42
C ARG A 16 -5.00 -22.60 -5.37
N LYS A 17 -4.81 -22.46 -6.67
CA LYS A 17 -5.89 -22.71 -7.63
C LYS A 17 -6.17 -24.21 -7.69
N ARG A 18 -6.80 -24.76 -6.64
CA ARG A 18 -7.63 -25.96 -6.82
C ARG A 18 -8.84 -25.52 -7.61
N GLN A 19 -9.02 -26.09 -8.80
CA GLN A 19 -10.25 -25.97 -9.57
C GLN A 19 -11.38 -26.55 -8.71
N MET A 20 -12.07 -25.70 -7.96
CA MET A 20 -13.40 -26.04 -7.45
C MET A 20 -14.33 -26.03 -8.65
N GLN A 21 -14.83 -27.21 -9.03
CA GLN A 21 -15.92 -27.32 -9.96
C GLN A 21 -17.16 -26.64 -9.34
N THR A 22 -17.40 -25.41 -9.72
CA THR A 22 -18.57 -24.64 -9.35
C THR A 22 -19.77 -25.15 -10.16
N THR A 23 -20.36 -26.24 -9.75
CA THR A 23 -21.59 -26.79 -10.35
C THR A 23 -22.72 -26.78 -9.35
N ARG A 24 -22.98 -25.65 -8.66
CA ARG A 24 -24.25 -25.41 -7.98
C ARG A 24 -24.63 -23.95 -8.13
N LYS A 25 -25.29 -23.64 -9.25
CA LYS A 25 -26.02 -22.38 -9.39
C LYS A 25 -27.16 -22.36 -8.37
N GLY A 26 -27.15 -21.40 -7.43
CA GLY A 26 -28.33 -21.00 -6.70
C GLY A 26 -28.41 -21.32 -5.21
N VAL A 27 -27.39 -21.95 -4.60
CA VAL A 27 -27.35 -22.12 -3.13
C VAL A 27 -26.52 -21.03 -2.51
N SER A 28 -27.05 -20.38 -1.46
CA SER A 28 -26.29 -19.35 -0.72
C SER A 28 -25.06 -19.98 -0.09
N LEU A 29 -23.91 -19.30 -0.19
CA LEU A 29 -22.64 -19.69 0.43
C LEU A 29 -22.81 -20.00 1.93
N ILE A 30 -23.67 -19.26 2.61
CA ILE A 30 -24.03 -19.47 4.01
C ILE A 30 -24.65 -20.85 4.26
N ILE A 31 -25.58 -21.27 3.38
CA ILE A 31 -26.26 -22.59 3.48
C ILE A 31 -25.25 -23.70 3.23
N ASP A 32 -24.35 -23.53 2.25
CA ASP A 32 -23.34 -24.54 1.94
C ASP A 32 -22.37 -24.76 3.10
N ILE A 33 -21.94 -23.67 3.76
CA ILE A 33 -21.09 -23.75 4.97
C ILE A 33 -21.84 -24.42 6.12
N GLN A 34 -23.11 -24.08 6.36
CA GLN A 34 -23.92 -24.69 7.42
C GLN A 34 -24.10 -26.19 7.20
N ASN A 35 -24.38 -26.61 5.98
CA ASN A 35 -24.51 -28.02 5.62
C ASN A 35 -23.20 -28.78 5.81
N SER A 36 -22.06 -28.15 5.47
CA SER A 36 -20.74 -28.74 5.66
C SER A 36 -20.40 -28.92 7.14
N ILE A 37 -20.74 -27.97 8.00
CA ILE A 37 -20.56 -28.06 9.45
C ILE A 37 -21.40 -29.20 10.03
N GLN A 38 -22.67 -29.31 9.67
CA GLN A 38 -23.53 -30.39 10.13
C GLN A 38 -23.06 -31.78 9.70
N ALA A 39 -22.52 -31.89 8.49
CA ALA A 39 -21.91 -33.15 8.01
C ALA A 39 -20.65 -33.55 8.78
N GLN A 40 -19.86 -32.57 9.23
CA GLN A 40 -18.64 -32.80 10.06
C GLN A 40 -19.01 -33.18 11.50
N GLU A 41 -20.07 -32.63 12.08
CA GLU A 41 -20.54 -32.95 13.43
C GLU A 41 -20.97 -34.42 13.58
N SER A 42 -21.52 -35.02 12.52
CA SER A 42 -21.97 -36.40 12.54
C SER A 42 -20.84 -37.45 12.58
N LYS A 43 -19.59 -37.07 12.33
CA LYS A 43 -18.42 -37.95 12.16
C LYS A 43 -17.51 -38.12 13.39
N GLY A 44 -17.96 -37.77 14.60
CA GLY A 44 -17.22 -38.13 15.80
C GLY A 44 -15.96 -37.27 16.11
N TYR A 45 -15.90 -36.04 15.65
CA TYR A 45 -14.79 -35.12 15.93
C TYR A 45 -14.57 -34.86 17.43
N GLU A 46 -13.30 -34.75 17.88
CA GLU A 46 -12.98 -34.45 19.28
C GLU A 46 -13.62 -33.13 19.72
N HIS A 47 -14.16 -33.13 20.92
CA HIS A 47 -15.02 -32.04 21.46
C HIS A 47 -14.35 -30.65 21.37
N TRP A 48 -13.02 -30.56 21.53
CA TRP A 48 -12.28 -29.31 21.44
C TRP A 48 -12.19 -28.77 20.01
N ALA A 49 -11.95 -29.63 19.03
CA ALA A 49 -11.90 -29.27 17.61
C ALA A 49 -13.27 -28.75 17.11
N LYS A 50 -14.37 -29.37 17.61
CA LYS A 50 -15.73 -28.92 17.33
C LYS A 50 -16.00 -27.50 17.79
N ILE A 51 -15.62 -27.15 19.04
CA ILE A 51 -15.87 -25.80 19.58
C ILE A 51 -15.08 -24.75 18.83
N ASN A 52 -13.85 -25.03 18.46
CA ASN A 52 -13.00 -24.07 17.74
C ASN A 52 -13.48 -23.86 16.30
N ASN A 53 -13.86 -24.93 15.62
CA ASN A 53 -14.46 -24.88 14.27
C ASN A 53 -15.78 -24.11 14.28
N LEU A 54 -16.64 -24.29 15.27
CA LEU A 54 -17.88 -23.57 15.42
C LEU A 54 -17.69 -22.06 15.63
N LYS A 55 -16.68 -21.69 16.42
CA LYS A 55 -16.34 -20.27 16.63
C LYS A 55 -15.83 -19.61 15.36
N GLU A 56 -14.94 -20.27 14.64
CA GLU A 56 -14.41 -19.75 13.37
C GLU A 56 -15.49 -19.72 12.27
N ALA A 57 -16.36 -20.74 12.25
CA ALA A 57 -17.52 -20.77 11.36
C ALA A 57 -18.49 -19.61 11.66
N ALA A 58 -18.82 -19.38 12.94
CA ALA A 58 -19.69 -18.26 13.32
C ALA A 58 -19.09 -16.91 12.93
N LYS A 59 -17.80 -16.68 13.15
CA LYS A 59 -17.11 -15.47 12.71
C LYS A 59 -17.16 -15.29 11.19
N THR A 60 -16.92 -16.38 10.46
CA THR A 60 -16.95 -16.37 9.00
C THR A 60 -18.33 -16.06 8.47
N LEU A 61 -19.37 -16.72 9.01
CA LEU A 61 -20.77 -16.49 8.62
C LEU A 61 -21.22 -15.05 8.94
N ASN A 62 -20.88 -14.54 10.12
CA ASN A 62 -21.18 -13.15 10.48
C ASN A 62 -20.49 -12.17 9.51
N TYR A 63 -19.21 -12.37 9.23
CA TYR A 63 -18.49 -11.54 8.29
C TYR A 63 -19.11 -11.55 6.88
N LEU A 64 -19.46 -12.72 6.36
CA LEU A 64 -20.11 -12.86 5.06
C LEU A 64 -21.48 -12.14 5.03
N SER A 65 -22.28 -12.31 6.08
CA SER A 65 -23.57 -11.66 6.22
C SER A 65 -23.47 -10.14 6.32
N GLU A 66 -22.61 -9.63 7.19
CA GLU A 66 -22.40 -8.19 7.40
C GLU A 66 -21.87 -7.49 6.14
N ASN A 67 -21.10 -8.18 5.31
CA ASN A 67 -20.55 -7.67 4.06
C ASN A 67 -21.39 -8.03 2.83
N ASN A 68 -22.57 -8.67 3.02
CA ASN A 68 -23.45 -9.12 1.96
C ASN A 68 -22.77 -10.02 0.90
N LEU A 69 -21.84 -10.88 1.34
CA LEU A 69 -21.10 -11.83 0.51
C LEU A 69 -21.82 -13.17 0.44
N LEU A 70 -22.96 -13.21 -0.25
CA LEU A 70 -23.88 -14.38 -0.25
C LEU A 70 -23.47 -15.47 -1.25
N GLN A 71 -22.63 -15.13 -2.22
CA GLN A 71 -22.12 -16.04 -3.23
C GLN A 71 -20.60 -16.11 -3.16
N TYR A 72 -20.02 -17.26 -3.52
CA TYR A 72 -18.56 -17.41 -3.56
C TYR A 72 -17.90 -16.41 -4.52
N ALA A 73 -18.57 -16.10 -5.63
CA ALA A 73 -18.11 -15.10 -6.59
C ALA A 73 -18.04 -13.68 -5.98
N ASP A 74 -18.96 -13.33 -5.08
CA ASP A 74 -18.94 -12.03 -4.39
C ASP A 74 -17.74 -11.95 -3.46
N LEU A 75 -17.42 -13.05 -2.76
CA LEU A 75 -16.23 -13.14 -1.91
C LEU A 75 -14.93 -13.02 -2.74
N GLU A 76 -14.84 -13.70 -3.88
CA GLU A 76 -13.68 -13.60 -4.77
C GLU A 76 -13.51 -12.16 -5.30
N LYS A 77 -14.60 -11.55 -5.75
CA LYS A 77 -14.60 -10.16 -6.20
C LYS A 77 -14.17 -9.20 -5.09
N LYS A 78 -14.66 -9.37 -3.87
CA LYS A 78 -14.24 -8.54 -2.72
C LYS A 78 -12.75 -8.67 -2.44
N VAL A 79 -12.20 -9.88 -2.53
CA VAL A 79 -10.74 -10.13 -2.42
C VAL A 79 -9.99 -9.36 -3.51
N GLU A 80 -10.43 -9.47 -4.77
CA GLU A 80 -9.81 -8.79 -5.90
C GLU A 80 -9.86 -7.26 -5.74
N ASP A 81 -10.99 -6.70 -5.35
CA ASP A 81 -11.19 -5.27 -5.12
C ASP A 81 -10.23 -4.71 -4.05
N ILE A 82 -10.06 -5.43 -2.93
CA ILE A 82 -9.14 -5.04 -1.86
C ILE A 82 -7.69 -5.05 -2.36
N TYR A 83 -7.27 -6.11 -3.07
CA TYR A 83 -5.90 -6.20 -3.58
C TYR A 83 -5.61 -5.20 -4.69
N SER A 84 -6.58 -4.96 -5.58
CA SER A 84 -6.48 -3.94 -6.63
C SER A 84 -6.35 -2.54 -6.03
N SER A 85 -7.14 -2.24 -5.00
CA SER A 85 -7.05 -0.97 -4.26
C SER A 85 -5.70 -0.82 -3.56
N TYR A 86 -5.20 -1.88 -2.92
CA TYR A 86 -3.89 -1.88 -2.27
C TYR A 86 -2.74 -1.64 -3.27
N ALA A 87 -2.81 -2.25 -4.45
CA ALA A 87 -1.82 -2.06 -5.51
C ALA A 87 -1.87 -0.61 -6.03
N ARG A 88 -3.07 -0.10 -6.35
CA ARG A 88 -3.26 1.27 -6.82
C ARG A 88 -2.73 2.30 -5.82
N THR A 89 -3.10 2.20 -4.55
CA THR A 89 -2.60 3.08 -3.49
C THR A 89 -1.06 3.01 -3.38
N GLY A 90 -0.45 1.86 -3.65
CA GLY A 90 1.00 1.71 -3.70
C GLY A 90 1.65 2.47 -4.86
N GLU A 91 1.05 2.46 -6.04
CA GLU A 91 1.56 3.21 -7.20
C GLU A 91 1.38 4.72 -7.02
N GLU A 92 0.23 5.15 -6.49
CA GLU A 92 0.00 6.56 -6.14
C GLU A 92 1.03 7.07 -5.13
N LEU A 93 1.33 6.28 -4.08
CA LEU A 93 2.34 6.61 -3.09
C LEU A 93 3.73 6.77 -3.70
N LYS A 94 4.14 5.86 -4.59
CA LYS A 94 5.42 5.96 -5.32
C LYS A 94 5.50 7.24 -6.16
N SER A 95 4.41 7.62 -6.81
CA SER A 95 4.34 8.86 -7.62
C SER A 95 4.51 10.10 -6.74
N VAL A 96 3.81 10.16 -5.61
CA VAL A 96 3.93 11.26 -4.63
C VAL A 96 5.35 11.34 -4.08
N GLU A 97 5.96 10.22 -3.69
CA GLU A 97 7.34 10.18 -3.18
C GLU A 97 8.36 10.59 -4.24
N ALA A 98 8.17 10.18 -5.50
CA ALA A 98 9.03 10.60 -6.60
C ALA A 98 8.96 12.12 -6.78
N ARG A 99 7.76 12.70 -6.74
CA ARG A 99 7.59 14.14 -6.86
C ARG A 99 8.18 14.91 -5.68
N LEU A 100 8.06 14.40 -4.46
CA LEU A 100 8.72 14.98 -3.27
C LEU A 100 10.24 15.02 -3.42
N ARG A 101 10.85 13.95 -3.97
CA ARG A 101 12.30 13.90 -4.24
C ARG A 101 12.77 14.95 -5.24
N GLU A 102 11.90 15.39 -6.15
CA GLU A 102 12.20 16.47 -7.11
C GLU A 102 11.99 17.85 -6.49
N VAL A 103 10.88 18.05 -5.76
CA VAL A 103 10.48 19.35 -5.21
C VAL A 103 11.38 19.79 -4.05
N GLN A 104 11.78 18.88 -3.17
CA GLN A 104 12.59 19.21 -1.99
C GLN A 104 13.95 19.85 -2.32
N PRO A 105 14.76 19.32 -3.26
CA PRO A 105 16.01 19.95 -3.67
C PRO A 105 15.79 21.31 -4.34
N LEU A 106 14.72 21.48 -5.12
CA LEU A 106 14.38 22.76 -5.74
C LEU A 106 14.14 23.84 -4.69
N ILE A 107 13.28 23.55 -3.70
CA ILE A 107 13.01 24.47 -2.59
C ILE A 107 14.31 24.85 -1.86
N LYS A 108 15.15 23.86 -1.54
CA LYS A 108 16.44 24.08 -0.86
C LYS A 108 17.35 24.99 -1.67
N ASN A 109 17.51 24.73 -2.97
CA ASN A 109 18.41 25.51 -3.83
C ASN A 109 17.87 26.92 -4.07
N ILE A 110 16.57 27.11 -4.30
CA ILE A 110 15.97 28.44 -4.44
C ILE A 110 16.13 29.25 -3.15
N THR A 111 15.90 28.61 -1.99
CA THR A 111 16.06 29.26 -0.68
C THR A 111 17.51 29.68 -0.46
N ASN A 112 18.48 28.81 -0.72
CA ASN A 112 19.91 29.13 -0.60
C ASN A 112 20.32 30.26 -1.55
N TYR A 113 19.87 30.19 -2.80
CA TYR A 113 20.13 31.23 -3.79
C TYR A 113 19.60 32.58 -3.35
N GLN A 114 18.36 32.67 -2.90
CA GLN A 114 17.75 33.91 -2.45
C GLN A 114 18.43 34.47 -1.20
N LYS A 115 18.71 33.60 -0.21
CA LYS A 115 19.32 33.99 1.07
C LYS A 115 20.76 34.49 0.89
N LEU A 116 21.54 33.86 0.01
CA LEU A 116 22.96 34.13 -0.16
C LEU A 116 23.27 35.10 -1.31
N LYS A 117 22.28 35.45 -2.11
CA LYS A 117 22.43 36.43 -3.20
C LYS A 117 23.04 37.75 -2.74
N PRO A 118 22.63 38.36 -1.60
CA PRO A 118 23.27 39.60 -1.13
C PRO A 118 24.75 39.47 -0.84
N VAL A 119 25.22 38.32 -0.31
CA VAL A 119 26.65 38.06 -0.03
C VAL A 119 27.39 37.93 -1.36
N TYR A 120 26.84 37.26 -2.35
CA TYR A 120 27.41 37.16 -3.67
C TYR A 120 27.49 38.52 -4.40
N ASP A 121 26.44 39.34 -4.31
CA ASP A 121 26.41 40.67 -4.88
C ASP A 121 27.48 41.58 -4.21
N ALA A 122 27.69 41.45 -2.88
CA ALA A 122 28.77 42.11 -2.17
C ALA A 122 30.15 41.66 -2.60
N TYR A 123 30.35 40.33 -2.81
CA TYR A 123 31.59 39.77 -3.37
C TYR A 123 31.89 40.35 -4.74
N MET A 124 30.90 40.45 -5.62
CA MET A 124 31.09 40.99 -6.96
C MET A 124 31.56 42.45 -6.96
N LYS A 125 31.17 43.24 -5.94
CA LYS A 125 31.53 44.66 -5.73
C LYS A 125 32.80 44.87 -4.90
N ALA A 126 33.32 43.82 -4.26
CA ALA A 126 34.48 43.94 -3.37
C ALA A 126 35.73 44.35 -4.12
N LYS A 127 36.49 45.27 -3.56
CA LYS A 127 37.81 45.72 -4.08
C LYS A 127 38.86 44.60 -3.99
N ASP A 128 38.88 43.89 -2.85
CA ASP A 128 39.71 42.71 -2.63
C ASP A 128 38.81 41.45 -2.58
N LYS A 129 38.68 40.80 -3.73
CA LYS A 129 37.86 39.60 -3.88
C LYS A 129 38.47 38.41 -3.14
N SER A 130 39.81 38.34 -3.04
CA SER A 130 40.51 37.24 -2.37
C SER A 130 40.22 37.23 -0.87
N ALA A 131 40.43 38.39 -0.21
CA ALA A 131 40.17 38.55 1.22
C ALA A 131 38.66 38.35 1.54
N PHE A 132 37.75 38.84 0.68
CA PHE A 132 36.32 38.66 0.85
C PHE A 132 35.95 37.18 0.72
N ARG A 133 36.44 36.48 -0.30
CA ARG A 133 36.21 35.05 -0.52
C ARG A 133 36.70 34.21 0.66
N ALA A 134 37.90 34.48 1.18
CA ALA A 134 38.43 33.77 2.34
C ALA A 134 37.53 33.91 3.59
N LYS A 135 36.89 35.07 3.75
CA LYS A 135 35.97 35.35 4.88
C LYS A 135 34.59 34.71 4.72
N HIS A 136 34.08 34.56 3.50
CA HIS A 136 32.72 34.11 3.15
C HIS A 136 32.74 32.87 2.26
N GLU A 137 33.75 32.03 2.34
CA GLU A 137 33.98 30.91 1.42
C GLU A 137 32.79 29.93 1.43
N ALA A 138 32.31 29.51 2.60
CA ALA A 138 31.22 28.59 2.72
C ALA A 138 29.90 29.12 2.08
N GLU A 139 29.59 30.38 2.29
CA GLU A 139 28.39 31.04 1.76
C GLU A 139 28.45 31.15 0.23
N LEU A 140 29.62 31.52 -0.32
CA LEU A 140 29.85 31.65 -1.75
C LEU A 140 29.80 30.27 -2.45
N VAL A 141 30.40 29.24 -1.87
CA VAL A 141 30.34 27.86 -2.40
C VAL A 141 28.88 27.35 -2.44
N ILE A 142 28.10 27.56 -1.37
CA ILE A 142 26.68 27.15 -1.33
C ILE A 142 25.90 27.93 -2.39
N PHE A 143 26.12 29.23 -2.55
CA PHE A 143 25.46 30.05 -3.55
C PHE A 143 25.77 29.58 -4.97
N GLU A 144 27.07 29.37 -5.29
CA GLU A 144 27.55 28.93 -6.61
C GLU A 144 26.96 27.54 -6.95
N ALA A 145 26.92 26.61 -5.99
CA ALA A 145 26.33 25.29 -6.15
C ALA A 145 24.81 25.40 -6.39
N ALA A 146 24.09 26.18 -5.60
CA ALA A 146 22.65 26.39 -5.77
C ALA A 146 22.34 27.03 -7.13
N LYS A 147 23.10 28.04 -7.55
CA LYS A 147 22.97 28.70 -8.86
C LYS A 147 23.17 27.72 -10.00
N SER A 148 24.25 26.93 -9.97
CA SER A 148 24.55 25.93 -10.99
C SER A 148 23.45 24.88 -11.12
N THR A 149 22.96 24.36 -9.98
CA THR A 149 21.87 23.37 -9.95
C THR A 149 20.58 23.95 -10.52
N LEU A 150 20.22 25.19 -10.16
CA LEU A 150 19.00 25.84 -10.66
C LEU A 150 19.10 26.10 -12.17
N LEU A 151 20.25 26.51 -12.67
CA LEU A 151 20.46 26.70 -14.12
C LEU A 151 20.38 25.39 -14.90
N ALA A 152 20.92 24.31 -14.35
CA ALA A 152 20.83 22.99 -14.96
C ALA A 152 19.39 22.45 -14.99
N MET A 153 18.58 22.76 -13.98
CA MET A 153 17.19 22.34 -13.87
C MET A 153 16.23 23.23 -14.65
N GLN A 154 16.59 24.48 -14.89
CA GLN A 154 15.70 25.45 -15.55
C GLN A 154 15.46 25.10 -17.01
N GLY A 155 16.45 24.57 -17.77
CA GLY A 155 16.35 24.39 -19.20
C GLY A 155 15.82 25.67 -19.87
N ASP A 156 14.86 25.52 -20.75
CA ASP A 156 14.16 26.64 -21.43
C ASP A 156 12.92 27.14 -20.68
N GLN A 157 12.59 26.58 -19.51
CA GLN A 157 11.37 26.93 -18.76
C GLN A 157 11.67 27.82 -17.55
N LYS A 158 10.71 28.72 -17.24
CA LYS A 158 10.78 29.53 -16.04
C LYS A 158 10.59 28.68 -14.79
N LEU A 159 11.53 28.78 -13.83
CA LEU A 159 11.40 28.09 -12.56
C LEU A 159 10.13 28.50 -11.79
N PRO A 160 9.43 27.56 -11.16
CA PRO A 160 8.28 27.88 -10.29
C PRO A 160 8.69 28.79 -9.13
N SER A 161 7.74 29.52 -8.59
CA SER A 161 8.02 30.37 -7.43
C SER A 161 8.28 29.51 -6.17
N LEU A 162 9.10 30.01 -5.25
CA LEU A 162 9.35 29.33 -3.97
C LEU A 162 8.04 29.05 -3.22
N LYS A 163 7.13 30.04 -3.21
CA LYS A 163 5.81 29.90 -2.56
C LYS A 163 4.96 28.78 -3.18
N SER A 164 4.97 28.66 -4.52
CA SER A 164 4.24 27.61 -5.22
C SER A 164 4.81 26.23 -4.91
N LEU A 165 6.14 26.10 -4.89
CA LEU A 165 6.81 24.82 -4.55
C LEU A 165 6.60 24.41 -3.11
N GLN A 166 6.57 25.37 -2.18
CA GLN A 166 6.26 25.09 -0.78
C GLN A 166 4.81 24.65 -0.58
N ALA A 167 3.86 25.26 -1.29
CA ALA A 167 2.46 24.83 -1.27
C ALA A 167 2.31 23.43 -1.88
N GLU A 168 2.98 23.14 -3.00
CA GLU A 168 3.01 21.82 -3.61
C GLU A 168 3.62 20.78 -2.65
N GLN A 169 4.73 21.09 -2.00
CA GLN A 169 5.36 20.20 -1.02
C GLN A 169 4.41 19.87 0.13
N GLN A 170 3.70 20.87 0.66
CA GLN A 170 2.75 20.65 1.73
C GLN A 170 1.62 19.71 1.31
N HIS A 171 1.05 19.92 0.13
CA HIS A 171 0.03 19.04 -0.46
C HIS A 171 0.54 17.59 -0.64
N LEU A 172 1.75 17.44 -1.17
CA LEU A 172 2.36 16.12 -1.36
C LEU A 172 2.61 15.39 -0.04
N LEU A 173 2.98 16.11 1.03
CA LEU A 173 3.16 15.52 2.36
C LEU A 173 1.82 15.08 2.97
N GLU A 174 0.76 15.86 2.78
CA GLU A 174 -0.60 15.50 3.21
C GLU A 174 -1.12 14.26 2.45
N ASP A 175 -0.93 14.23 1.13
CA ASP A 175 -1.27 13.07 0.31
C ASP A 175 -0.47 11.84 0.69
N GLN A 176 0.83 11.98 0.93
CA GLN A 176 1.68 10.88 1.39
C GLN A 176 1.15 10.26 2.68
N GLN A 177 0.82 11.09 3.68
CA GLN A 177 0.29 10.60 4.95
C GLN A 177 -1.07 9.90 4.75
N ARG A 178 -1.98 10.50 3.99
CA ARG A 178 -3.28 9.91 3.65
C ARG A 178 -3.14 8.54 2.99
N LEU A 179 -2.23 8.42 2.01
CA LEU A 179 -1.99 7.17 1.29
C LEU A 179 -1.35 6.09 2.19
N TYR A 180 -0.46 6.46 3.12
CA TYR A 180 0.06 5.53 4.12
C TYR A 180 -1.05 4.98 5.02
N ASP A 181 -1.95 5.84 5.49
CA ASP A 181 -3.05 5.45 6.37
C ASP A 181 -4.05 4.55 5.63
N GLU A 182 -4.40 4.89 4.39
CA GLU A 182 -5.26 4.08 3.53
C GLU A 182 -4.64 2.71 3.25
N ARG A 183 -3.36 2.66 2.91
CA ARG A 183 -2.63 1.42 2.67
C ARG A 183 -2.57 0.54 3.92
N ALA A 184 -2.41 1.14 5.10
CA ALA A 184 -2.43 0.41 6.37
C ALA A 184 -3.81 -0.21 6.66
N LYS A 185 -4.92 0.50 6.34
CA LYS A 185 -6.29 -0.03 6.42
C LYS A 185 -6.50 -1.19 5.45
N LEU A 186 -6.18 -1.00 4.18
CA LEU A 186 -6.30 -2.03 3.15
C LEU A 186 -5.47 -3.29 3.49
N LYS A 187 -4.29 -3.13 4.08
CA LYS A 187 -3.47 -4.26 4.54
C LYS A 187 -4.15 -5.06 5.66
N LYS A 188 -4.87 -4.39 6.57
CA LYS A 188 -5.66 -5.05 7.62
C LYS A 188 -6.86 -5.78 7.02
N GLU A 189 -7.59 -5.13 6.10
CA GLU A 189 -8.73 -5.72 5.39
C GLU A 189 -8.31 -6.94 4.58
N ALA A 190 -7.19 -6.87 3.86
CA ALA A 190 -6.63 -8.00 3.12
C ALA A 190 -6.34 -9.21 4.01
N ARG A 191 -5.83 -8.99 5.23
CA ARG A 191 -5.61 -10.10 6.19
C ARG A 191 -6.93 -10.73 6.65
N VAL A 192 -7.93 -9.91 6.92
CA VAL A 192 -9.24 -10.39 7.37
C VAL A 192 -9.91 -11.19 6.26
N ILE A 193 -10.01 -10.63 5.04
CA ILE A 193 -10.67 -11.31 3.93
C ILE A 193 -9.94 -12.59 3.52
N ASP A 194 -8.61 -12.64 3.59
CA ASP A 194 -7.84 -13.85 3.32
C ASP A 194 -8.16 -14.95 4.33
N THR A 195 -8.30 -14.58 5.62
CA THR A 195 -8.68 -15.53 6.67
C THR A 195 -10.10 -16.04 6.41
N MET A 196 -11.04 -15.14 6.10
CA MET A 196 -12.42 -15.53 5.82
C MET A 196 -12.52 -16.42 4.59
N LYS A 197 -11.78 -16.07 3.51
CA LYS A 197 -11.72 -16.90 2.31
C LYS A 197 -11.11 -18.28 2.58
N ALA A 198 -10.04 -18.36 3.36
CA ALA A 198 -9.42 -19.63 3.72
C ALA A 198 -10.40 -20.51 4.52
N ASN A 199 -11.13 -19.93 5.48
CA ASN A 199 -12.13 -20.65 6.24
C ASN A 199 -13.26 -21.18 5.34
N VAL A 200 -13.76 -20.34 4.41
CA VAL A 200 -14.77 -20.76 3.42
C VAL A 200 -14.26 -21.92 2.56
N ASP A 201 -13.03 -21.81 2.05
CA ASP A 201 -12.41 -22.84 1.23
C ASP A 201 -12.25 -24.17 2.02
N ASP A 202 -11.90 -24.09 3.30
CA ASP A 202 -11.77 -25.26 4.18
C ASP A 202 -13.15 -25.89 4.49
N PHE A 203 -14.19 -25.09 4.74
CA PHE A 203 -15.55 -25.60 4.97
C PHE A 203 -16.17 -26.25 3.73
N LEU A 204 -15.88 -25.76 2.54
CA LEU A 204 -16.39 -26.27 1.29
C LEU A 204 -15.56 -27.43 0.70
N SER A 205 -14.38 -27.71 1.25
CA SER A 205 -13.49 -28.77 0.76
C SER A 205 -13.80 -30.12 1.43
N PRO A 206 -14.30 -31.14 0.72
CA PRO A 206 -14.70 -32.42 1.32
C PRO A 206 -13.53 -33.31 1.79
N THR A 207 -12.28 -32.91 1.54
CA THR A 207 -11.15 -33.87 1.43
C THR A 207 -10.26 -33.99 2.66
N ALA A 208 -10.43 -33.19 3.71
CA ALA A 208 -9.55 -33.29 4.89
C ALA A 208 -9.91 -34.45 5.85
N ALA A 209 -11.12 -35.03 5.72
CA ALA A 209 -11.60 -36.12 6.58
C ALA A 209 -11.36 -37.52 6.00
N GLN A 210 -11.11 -37.67 4.69
CA GLN A 210 -11.04 -38.98 4.05
C GLN A 210 -9.62 -39.59 4.01
N ASP A 211 -8.55 -38.78 4.15
CA ASP A 211 -7.18 -39.26 4.06
C ASP A 211 -6.55 -39.68 5.41
N ARG A 212 -7.24 -39.45 6.56
CA ARG A 212 -6.77 -39.88 7.87
C ARG A 212 -7.30 -41.25 8.33
N ASP A 213 -8.33 -41.77 7.68
CA ASP A 213 -8.92 -43.09 8.02
C ASP A 213 -8.28 -44.24 7.20
N LYS A 214 -7.20 -43.99 6.48
CA LYS A 214 -6.46 -45.03 5.70
C LYS A 214 -5.04 -45.29 6.20
N LYS A 215 -4.77 -44.98 7.50
CA LYS A 215 -3.53 -45.47 8.13
C LYS A 215 -3.81 -46.16 9.44
#